data_c55eec7144ad3b0d3ad95e5e9da1bdce
#
_entry.id   c55eec7144ad3b0d3ad95e5e9da1bdce
#
_cell.length_a   1.000
_cell.length_b   1.000
_cell.length_c   1.000
_cell.angle_alpha   90.00
_cell.angle_beta   90.00
_cell.angle_gamma   90.00
#
_symmetry.space_group_name_H-M   'P 1'
#
loop_
_entity.id
_entity.type
_entity.pdbx_description
1 polymer ?
#
loop_
_entity_poly.entity_id
_entity_poly.type
_entity_poly.pdbx_seq_one_letter_code
_entity_poly.pdbx_strand_id
1 'polypeptide(L)'
;MKSLSYAALAAAGVLSATLGVGSPAAHAEAAGLALAQQQNCMSCHSVTRPFMGPALHDVAAKYAGREDAATYLKHKILDGSTGVWGRVPMPANTQLTPDQAATLANWVMTLK
;
A
#
# COMPACT_ATOMS: atom_id res chain seq x y z
N MET A 1 -3.89 -40.05 64.07
CA MET A 1 -3.53 -40.22 62.69
C MET A 1 -4.18 -39.11 61.89
N LYS A 2 -3.42 -38.17 61.43
CA LYS A 2 -3.93 -37.00 60.70
C LYS A 2 -3.66 -37.22 59.22
N SER A 3 -4.73 -37.43 58.45
CA SER A 3 -4.68 -37.51 56.99
C SER A 3 -4.60 -36.11 56.39
N LEU A 4 -3.49 -35.83 55.72
CA LEU A 4 -3.29 -34.60 54.95
C LEU A 4 -3.85 -34.82 53.52
N SER A 5 -4.96 -34.14 53.24
CA SER A 5 -5.53 -34.08 51.90
C SER A 5 -4.80 -32.99 51.12
N TYR A 6 -4.05 -33.38 50.10
CA TYR A 6 -3.50 -32.45 49.13
C TYR A 6 -4.56 -32.16 48.07
N ALA A 7 -5.09 -30.95 48.09
CA ALA A 7 -5.91 -30.45 47.01
C ALA A 7 -5.01 -29.96 45.89
N ALA A 8 -5.04 -30.67 44.77
CA ALA A 8 -4.37 -30.27 43.54
C ALA A 8 -5.17 -29.14 42.87
N LEU A 9 -4.63 -27.92 42.88
CA LEU A 9 -5.13 -26.81 42.08
C LEU A 9 -4.63 -26.97 40.65
N ALA A 10 -5.53 -27.42 39.76
CA ALA A 10 -5.29 -27.37 38.31
C ALA A 10 -5.49 -25.92 37.84
N ALA A 11 -4.39 -25.24 37.55
CA ALA A 11 -4.44 -23.96 36.85
C ALA A 11 -4.71 -24.20 35.39
N ALA A 12 -5.94 -23.97 34.96
CA ALA A 12 -6.31 -23.93 33.54
C ALA A 12 -5.74 -22.65 32.94
N GLY A 13 -4.64 -22.76 32.22
CA GLY A 13 -4.10 -21.68 31.41
C GLY A 13 -5.01 -21.40 30.22
N VAL A 14 -5.74 -20.27 30.26
CA VAL A 14 -6.48 -19.78 29.11
C VAL A 14 -5.46 -19.19 28.12
N LEU A 15 -5.18 -19.93 27.08
CA LEU A 15 -4.41 -19.43 25.93
C LEU A 15 -5.29 -18.45 25.17
N SER A 16 -5.18 -17.16 25.46
CA SER A 16 -5.84 -16.12 24.68
C SER A 16 -5.08 -15.96 23.36
N ALA A 17 -5.56 -16.62 22.30
CA ALA A 17 -5.10 -16.36 20.95
C ALA A 17 -5.59 -14.97 20.54
N THR A 18 -4.73 -13.97 20.64
CA THR A 18 -4.98 -12.64 20.06
C THR A 18 -4.84 -12.78 18.54
N LEU A 19 -5.98 -12.90 17.84
CA LEU A 19 -6.04 -12.73 16.40
C LEU A 19 -5.64 -11.28 16.12
N GLY A 20 -4.41 -11.08 15.66
CA GLY A 20 -3.91 -9.78 15.26
C GLY A 20 -4.69 -9.27 14.07
N VAL A 21 -5.66 -8.40 14.30
CA VAL A 21 -6.32 -7.62 13.23
C VAL A 21 -5.30 -6.59 12.78
N GLY A 22 -4.80 -6.73 11.54
CA GLY A 22 -3.91 -5.75 10.94
C GLY A 22 -4.54 -4.35 10.95
N SER A 23 -3.70 -3.30 11.03
CA SER A 23 -4.20 -1.92 11.02
C SER A 23 -4.86 -1.59 9.67
N PRO A 24 -5.86 -0.68 9.61
CA PRO A 24 -6.44 -0.22 8.35
C PRO A 24 -5.40 0.32 7.35
N ALA A 25 -4.34 0.98 7.84
CA ALA A 25 -3.25 1.48 7.01
C ALA A 25 -2.47 0.34 6.34
N ALA A 26 -2.17 -0.76 7.04
CA ALA A 26 -1.49 -1.92 6.47
C ALA A 26 -2.35 -2.61 5.40
N HIS A 27 -3.67 -2.67 5.59
CA HIS A 27 -4.60 -3.19 4.59
C HIS A 27 -4.66 -2.31 3.34
N ALA A 28 -4.70 -0.99 3.49
CA ALA A 28 -4.69 -0.05 2.39
C ALA A 28 -3.39 -0.11 1.58
N GLU A 29 -2.24 -0.26 2.25
CA GLU A 29 -0.94 -0.43 1.61
C GLU A 29 -0.87 -1.74 0.81
N ALA A 30 -1.30 -2.85 1.39
CA ALA A 30 -1.34 -4.14 0.72
C ALA A 30 -2.29 -4.12 -0.49
N ALA A 31 -3.46 -3.49 -0.37
CA ALA A 31 -4.42 -3.36 -1.46
C ALA A 31 -3.88 -2.50 -2.61
N GLY A 32 -3.18 -1.41 -2.31
CA GLY A 32 -2.57 -0.54 -3.32
C GLY A 32 -1.48 -1.25 -4.10
N LEU A 33 -0.59 -1.96 -3.43
CA LEU A 33 0.47 -2.75 -4.06
C LEU A 33 -0.12 -3.87 -4.93
N ALA A 34 -1.10 -4.61 -4.41
CA ALA A 34 -1.75 -5.68 -5.16
C ALA A 34 -2.42 -5.16 -6.45
N LEU A 35 -3.11 -4.03 -6.36
CA LEU A 35 -3.72 -3.39 -7.53
C LEU A 35 -2.66 -2.93 -8.53
N ALA A 36 -1.56 -2.33 -8.07
CA ALA A 36 -0.46 -1.91 -8.93
C ALA A 36 0.17 -3.10 -9.68
N GLN A 37 0.32 -4.23 -9.02
CA GLN A 37 0.80 -5.47 -9.64
C GLN A 37 -0.18 -6.02 -10.67
N GLN A 38 -1.46 -6.07 -10.34
CA GLN A 38 -2.50 -6.55 -11.24
C GLN A 38 -2.64 -5.70 -12.50
N GLN A 39 -2.41 -4.40 -12.38
CA GLN A 39 -2.56 -3.43 -13.47
C GLN A 39 -1.25 -3.14 -14.21
N ASN A 40 -0.23 -3.97 -14.00
CA ASN A 40 1.09 -3.90 -14.65
C ASN A 40 1.87 -2.60 -14.40
N CYS A 41 1.56 -1.85 -13.36
CA CYS A 41 2.33 -0.66 -13.00
C CYS A 41 3.80 -1.00 -12.74
N MET A 42 4.04 -2.18 -12.15
CA MET A 42 5.37 -2.62 -11.76
C MET A 42 6.22 -3.12 -12.93
N SER A 43 5.70 -3.15 -14.16
CA SER A 43 6.51 -3.39 -15.35
C SER A 43 7.35 -2.17 -15.73
N CYS A 44 6.97 -0.97 -15.31
CA CYS A 44 7.68 0.28 -15.55
C CYS A 44 8.16 0.98 -14.29
N HIS A 45 7.55 0.70 -13.15
CA HIS A 45 7.88 1.29 -11.86
C HIS A 45 8.44 0.25 -10.88
N SER A 46 9.31 0.72 -10.01
CA SER A 46 9.65 0.08 -8.74
C SER A 46 9.27 1.01 -7.59
N VAL A 47 9.03 0.48 -6.41
CA VAL A 47 8.77 1.31 -5.23
C VAL A 47 9.99 2.16 -4.89
N THR A 48 11.20 1.56 -4.96
CA THR A 48 12.43 2.16 -4.41
C THR A 48 13.47 2.56 -5.45
N ARG A 49 13.33 2.13 -6.69
CA ARG A 49 14.34 2.37 -7.74
C ARG A 49 13.71 2.89 -9.02
N PRO A 50 14.34 3.87 -9.69
CA PRO A 50 13.94 4.26 -11.03
C PRO A 50 14.18 3.10 -12.02
N PHE A 51 13.28 2.97 -12.98
CA PHE A 51 13.35 1.99 -14.04
C PHE A 51 12.94 2.68 -15.36
N MET A 52 11.92 2.19 -16.07
CA MET A 52 11.36 2.94 -17.20
C MET A 52 10.65 4.21 -16.74
N GLY A 53 9.97 4.12 -15.59
CA GLY A 53 9.38 5.24 -14.88
C GLY A 53 10.12 5.56 -13.59
N PRO A 54 9.75 6.65 -12.89
CA PRO A 54 10.34 7.01 -11.61
C PRO A 54 10.02 5.96 -10.54
N ALA A 55 10.88 5.88 -9.51
CA ALA A 55 10.54 5.16 -8.30
C ALA A 55 9.28 5.78 -7.68
N LEU A 56 8.34 4.95 -7.25
CA LEU A 56 7.08 5.46 -6.66
C LEU A 56 7.34 6.23 -5.36
N HIS A 57 8.39 5.86 -4.64
CA HIS A 57 8.89 6.60 -3.49
C HIS A 57 9.29 8.06 -3.83
N ASP A 58 9.95 8.25 -4.97
CA ASP A 58 10.33 9.57 -5.45
C ASP A 58 9.12 10.39 -5.89
N VAL A 59 8.10 9.73 -6.45
CA VAL A 59 6.83 10.39 -6.79
C VAL A 59 6.16 10.91 -5.52
N ALA A 60 6.06 10.11 -4.49
CA ALA A 60 5.52 10.51 -3.20
C ALA A 60 6.28 11.71 -2.61
N ALA A 61 7.61 11.66 -2.65
CA ALA A 61 8.46 12.74 -2.16
C ALA A 61 8.27 14.05 -2.94
N LYS A 62 8.20 13.96 -4.28
CA LYS A 62 8.02 15.13 -5.14
C LYS A 62 6.73 15.89 -4.84
N TYR A 63 5.66 15.18 -4.55
CA TYR A 63 4.33 15.78 -4.38
C TYR A 63 3.88 15.87 -2.91
N ALA A 64 4.76 15.58 -1.95
CA ALA A 64 4.42 15.51 -0.53
C ALA A 64 3.81 16.82 0.04
N GLY A 65 4.23 17.98 -0.46
CA GLY A 65 3.71 19.28 -0.02
C GLY A 65 2.50 19.80 -0.79
N ARG A 66 1.98 19.02 -1.72
CA ARG A 66 0.88 19.43 -2.59
C ARG A 66 -0.44 18.91 -2.05
N GLU A 67 -1.41 19.80 -1.78
CA GLU A 67 -2.70 19.43 -1.19
C GLU A 67 -3.54 18.52 -2.12
N ASP A 68 -3.46 18.75 -3.43
CA ASP A 68 -4.18 17.98 -4.45
C ASP A 68 -3.36 16.83 -5.03
N ALA A 69 -2.29 16.39 -4.37
CA ALA A 69 -1.36 15.40 -4.90
C ALA A 69 -2.06 14.12 -5.38
N ALA A 70 -2.94 13.55 -4.56
CA ALA A 70 -3.64 12.32 -4.93
C ALA A 70 -4.56 12.53 -6.13
N THR A 71 -5.27 13.64 -6.21
CA THR A 71 -6.12 13.99 -7.35
C THR A 71 -5.28 14.20 -8.61
N TYR A 72 -4.17 14.92 -8.50
CA TYR A 72 -3.24 15.12 -9.60
C TYR A 72 -2.69 13.79 -10.13
N LEU A 73 -2.22 12.93 -9.24
CA LEU A 73 -1.68 11.62 -9.62
C LEU A 73 -2.76 10.70 -10.22
N LYS A 74 -3.98 10.74 -9.71
CA LYS A 74 -5.11 10.03 -10.30
C LYS A 74 -5.28 10.38 -11.77
N HIS A 75 -5.25 11.66 -12.11
CA HIS A 75 -5.34 12.12 -13.50
C HIS A 75 -4.14 11.67 -14.33
N LYS A 76 -2.93 11.71 -13.77
CA LYS A 76 -1.73 11.21 -14.47
C LYS A 76 -1.77 9.71 -14.74
N ILE A 77 -2.35 8.95 -13.84
CA ILE A 77 -2.57 7.51 -14.04
C ILE A 77 -3.59 7.26 -15.14
N LEU A 78 -4.71 7.95 -15.14
CA LEU A 78 -5.78 7.77 -16.13
C LEU A 78 -5.39 8.29 -17.51
N ASP A 79 -4.82 9.47 -17.58
CA ASP A 79 -4.59 10.21 -18.82
C ASP A 79 -3.17 10.04 -19.40
N GLY A 80 -2.27 9.47 -18.60
CA GLY A 80 -0.86 9.39 -18.93
C GLY A 80 -0.10 10.66 -18.59
N SER A 81 1.21 10.63 -18.82
CA SER A 81 2.12 11.72 -18.52
C SER A 81 3.32 11.72 -19.45
N THR A 82 3.78 12.90 -19.83
CA THR A 82 4.98 13.10 -20.65
C THR A 82 5.83 14.24 -20.10
N GLY A 83 7.14 14.07 -20.15
CA GLY A 83 8.11 15.15 -19.89
C GLY A 83 8.34 15.51 -18.42
N VAL A 84 7.55 15.05 -17.48
CA VAL A 84 7.71 15.40 -16.05
C VAL A 84 8.87 14.62 -15.42
N TRP A 85 9.03 13.36 -15.80
CA TRP A 85 10.02 12.45 -15.24
C TRP A 85 11.04 11.96 -16.28
N GLY A 86 11.19 12.67 -17.37
CA GLY A 86 12.10 12.32 -18.45
C GLY A 86 11.40 12.10 -19.79
N ARG A 87 12.10 11.42 -20.69
CA ARG A 87 11.65 11.25 -22.08
C ARG A 87 10.66 10.11 -22.30
N VAL A 88 10.68 9.11 -21.41
CA VAL A 88 9.78 7.96 -21.54
C VAL A 88 8.38 8.38 -21.10
N PRO A 89 7.39 8.32 -22.00
CA PRO A 89 6.03 8.67 -21.63
C PRO A 89 5.40 7.57 -20.77
N MET A 90 4.58 7.96 -19.81
CA MET A 90 3.67 7.05 -19.12
C MET A 90 2.39 6.97 -19.95
N PRO A 91 2.00 5.80 -20.46
CA PRO A 91 0.76 5.66 -21.20
C PRO A 91 -0.46 5.90 -20.32
N ALA A 92 -1.56 6.32 -20.94
CA ALA A 92 -2.86 6.36 -20.28
C ALA A 92 -3.31 4.95 -19.88
N ASN A 93 -3.82 4.79 -18.66
CA ASN A 93 -4.36 3.52 -18.17
C ASN A 93 -5.86 3.47 -18.38
N THR A 94 -6.28 3.23 -19.62
CA THR A 94 -7.69 3.25 -20.02
C THR A 94 -8.51 2.08 -19.45
N GLN A 95 -7.84 1.04 -18.96
CA GLN A 95 -8.46 -0.12 -18.32
C GLN A 95 -8.90 0.13 -16.87
N LEU A 96 -8.37 1.18 -16.24
CA LEU A 96 -8.69 1.50 -14.85
C LEU A 96 -9.98 2.28 -14.73
N THR A 97 -10.75 1.96 -13.69
CA THR A 97 -11.83 2.84 -13.23
C THR A 97 -11.26 4.06 -12.49
N PRO A 98 -11.99 5.18 -12.42
CA PRO A 98 -11.57 6.33 -11.61
C PRO A 98 -11.29 5.98 -10.14
N ASP A 99 -12.05 5.06 -9.56
CA ASP A 99 -11.85 4.62 -8.17
C ASP A 99 -10.56 3.80 -7.99
N GLN A 100 -10.25 2.94 -8.95
CA GLN A 100 -8.98 2.21 -8.95
C GLN A 100 -7.79 3.16 -9.08
N ALA A 101 -7.87 4.14 -9.97
CA ALA A 101 -6.84 5.16 -10.11
C ALA A 101 -6.68 6.00 -8.83
N ALA A 102 -7.78 6.33 -8.15
CA ALA A 102 -7.74 7.02 -6.87
C ALA A 102 -7.07 6.15 -5.78
N THR A 103 -7.38 4.86 -5.74
CA THR A 103 -6.74 3.91 -4.82
C THR A 103 -5.23 3.86 -5.04
N LEU A 104 -4.79 3.78 -6.29
CA LEU A 104 -3.37 3.79 -6.64
C LEU A 104 -2.69 5.10 -6.26
N ALA A 105 -3.31 6.24 -6.59
CA ALA A 105 -2.76 7.55 -6.26
C ALA A 105 -2.62 7.77 -4.75
N ASN A 106 -3.62 7.40 -3.97
CA ASN A 106 -3.56 7.47 -2.51
C ASN A 106 -2.47 6.55 -1.96
N TRP A 107 -2.35 5.33 -2.48
CA TRP A 107 -1.31 4.40 -2.08
C TRP A 107 0.09 4.97 -2.35
N VAL A 108 0.34 5.49 -3.55
CA VAL A 108 1.63 6.11 -3.89
C VAL A 108 1.99 7.20 -2.90
N MET A 109 1.05 8.04 -2.50
CA MET A 109 1.30 9.12 -1.53
C MET A 109 1.60 8.63 -0.12
N THR A 110 1.39 7.36 0.19
CA THR A 110 1.83 6.75 1.47
C THR A 110 3.28 6.29 1.46
N LEU A 111 3.89 6.18 0.29
CA LEU A 111 5.27 5.68 0.13
C LEU A 111 6.27 6.81 0.45
N LYS A 112 6.85 6.77 1.62
CA LYS A 112 7.81 7.78 2.10
C LYS A 112 9.15 7.14 2.45
#